data_66939ee14445c0577c6023b7fdb6d34d
#
_entry.id   66939ee14445c0577c6023b7fdb6d34d
#
_cell.length_a   1.000
_cell.length_b   1.000
_cell.length_c   1.000
_cell.angle_alpha   90.00
_cell.angle_beta   90.00
_cell.angle_gamma   90.00
#
_symmetry.space_group_name_H-M   'P 1'
#
loop_
_entity.id
_entity.type
_entity.pdbx_description
1 polymer ?
#
loop_
_entity_poly.entity_id
_entity_poly.type
_entity_poly.pdbx_seq_one_letter_code
_entity_poly.pdbx_strand_id
1 'polypeptide(L)'
;MPSSGLAFPRSPDPGARGPSGPRIGARQFVPPAASPYPGAMPEFIFQMSRVRKAHGDKVILDDVTLAFLPGAKIGVVGPNGTGKSTLLRLMAGVEQPSNGEARLMPGFTVGILDQEPVLDDSKTVLGNVEEGVAETKALLDRYNEIAELMATDYSDDLLAEMGVLQEQLDHKGAWDLESQLEQAMDALRCPPPDADVTVLSGGERRRVALCKLLLSQPDLLLLDEPTNHLDAESVQWLEQHLEKYPGTVVAVTHDRYFLDNVAGWILELDRGRAFPYEGNYSTYLETKAARLKVEGAKDAKKRKRLEDELEWVRSSPRARQAKSRARLQRYEEMAAEADRDRKLDFEEIQIPPGPRLGTQVVEVEGLTKGFDDRTLIENLSFSLPQGGIVGVIGPNGVGKTTLFKMIIGEEKPDAGTIRIGETVEIAYVDQSRSRIAPDKNVWEAISDGESYITAGKTEIPSRAYVAAFGFKGGDQQKPAGVLSGGERNRVNLALTLKQGGNLLLLDEPPNDLDVETLSSLENALLEFPGCAVITSHDRWFLDRIATHILAWEGGASWFWFEGNFDAYEKNKIERLGAEAARPHRVTYRKLTRG
;
A
#
# COMPACT_ATOMS: atom_id res chain seq x y z
N MET A 1 72.61 14.43 9.56
CA MET A 1 71.27 13.90 9.37
C MET A 1 70.39 14.54 10.40
N PRO A 2 69.45 15.41 10.02
CA PRO A 2 68.73 16.23 10.99
C PRO A 2 67.41 15.52 11.40
N SER A 3 67.16 15.58 12.69
CA SER A 3 65.97 15.19 13.41
C SER A 3 64.85 16.22 13.20
N SER A 4 63.72 15.82 12.63
CA SER A 4 62.51 16.62 12.53
C SER A 4 61.66 16.46 13.80
N GLY A 5 61.61 17.56 14.61
CA GLY A 5 60.74 17.65 15.77
C GLY A 5 59.27 17.88 15.38
N LEU A 6 58.39 17.04 15.91
CA LEU A 6 56.95 17.23 15.90
C LEU A 6 56.56 18.23 17.01
N ALA A 7 56.01 19.38 16.61
CA ALA A 7 55.40 20.36 17.51
C ALA A 7 53.94 19.98 17.81
N PHE A 8 53.60 19.81 19.09
CA PHE A 8 52.22 19.68 19.57
C PHE A 8 51.57 21.08 19.63
N PRO A 9 50.33 21.23 19.17
CA PRO A 9 49.60 22.48 19.35
C PRO A 9 49.06 22.60 20.78
N ARG A 10 49.15 23.80 21.32
CA ARG A 10 48.68 24.21 22.64
C ARG A 10 47.16 24.12 22.73
N SER A 11 46.66 23.76 23.93
CA SER A 11 45.25 23.77 24.31
C SER A 11 44.61 25.15 24.12
N PRO A 12 43.40 25.26 23.59
CA PRO A 12 42.70 26.54 23.49
C PRO A 12 42.05 26.96 24.81
N ASP A 13 42.06 28.27 25.02
CA ASP A 13 41.51 29.09 26.08
C ASP A 13 40.00 28.84 26.34
N PRO A 14 39.49 28.78 27.59
CA PRO A 14 38.08 28.44 27.92
C PRO A 14 37.08 29.61 27.75
N GLY A 15 37.35 30.58 26.86
CA GLY A 15 36.53 31.77 26.65
C GLY A 15 35.83 31.91 25.28
N ALA A 16 36.10 31.07 24.30
CA ALA A 16 35.49 31.21 22.96
C ALA A 16 34.16 30.46 22.87
N ARG A 17 33.07 31.22 22.77
CA ARG A 17 31.73 30.67 22.37
C ARG A 17 31.87 30.05 20.99
N GLY A 18 31.81 28.73 20.92
CA GLY A 18 31.76 27.98 19.68
C GLY A 18 30.48 28.28 18.89
N PRO A 19 30.54 28.17 17.55
CA PRO A 19 29.35 28.35 16.71
C PRO A 19 28.29 27.32 17.06
N SER A 20 27.07 27.81 17.28
CA SER A 20 25.87 27.00 17.47
C SER A 20 25.76 26.00 16.33
N GLY A 21 25.79 24.69 16.62
CA GLY A 21 25.55 23.62 15.66
C GLY A 21 24.22 23.81 14.96
N PRO A 22 24.05 23.22 13.75
CA PRO A 22 22.86 23.44 12.96
C PRO A 22 21.64 22.96 13.74
N ARG A 23 20.73 23.87 14.03
CA ARG A 23 19.36 23.54 14.43
C ARG A 23 18.77 22.81 13.24
N ILE A 24 18.52 21.52 13.38
CA ILE A 24 17.58 20.78 12.53
C ILE A 24 16.19 21.25 12.95
N GLY A 25 15.87 22.50 12.61
CA GLY A 25 14.52 22.97 12.53
C GLY A 25 13.98 22.43 11.23
N ALA A 26 12.80 21.81 11.24
CA ALA A 26 12.04 21.59 10.04
C ALA A 26 12.09 22.91 9.24
N ARG A 27 12.78 22.91 8.12
CA ARG A 27 12.71 24.01 7.18
C ARG A 27 11.26 24.02 6.71
N GLN A 28 10.46 24.93 7.26
CA GLN A 28 9.23 25.33 6.60
C GLN A 28 9.67 25.81 5.23
N PHE A 29 9.29 25.08 4.20
CA PHE A 29 9.53 25.47 2.82
C PHE A 29 8.73 26.75 2.59
N VAL A 30 9.43 27.88 2.54
CA VAL A 30 8.86 29.14 2.07
C VAL A 30 8.97 29.11 0.57
N PRO A 31 7.85 29.05 -0.18
CA PRO A 31 7.93 29.06 -1.62
C PRO A 31 8.59 30.34 -2.10
N PRO A 32 9.53 30.30 -3.06
CA PRO A 32 10.05 31.49 -3.69
C PRO A 32 8.89 32.27 -4.35
N ALA A 33 8.98 33.59 -4.33
CA ALA A 33 8.04 34.46 -5.02
C ALA A 33 8.01 34.11 -6.51
N ALA A 34 6.82 34.16 -7.12
CA ALA A 34 6.63 33.84 -8.54
C ALA A 34 7.71 34.50 -9.42
N SER A 35 8.34 33.70 -10.31
CA SER A 35 9.36 34.17 -11.23
C SER A 35 8.83 35.32 -12.09
N PRO A 36 9.54 36.45 -12.20
CA PRO A 36 9.09 37.59 -13.00
C PRO A 36 9.29 37.43 -14.51
N TYR A 37 9.73 36.24 -14.99
CA TYR A 37 10.02 36.01 -16.41
C TYR A 37 8.87 35.25 -17.09
N PRO A 38 8.16 35.88 -18.06
CA PRO A 38 7.18 35.17 -18.86
C PRO A 38 7.91 34.21 -19.82
N GLY A 39 7.72 32.90 -19.63
CA GLY A 39 8.32 31.83 -20.43
C GLY A 39 9.17 30.81 -19.67
N ALA A 40 9.42 31.00 -18.38
CA ALA A 40 10.02 29.93 -17.57
C ALA A 40 8.95 28.85 -17.26
N MET A 41 9.28 27.57 -17.45
CA MET A 41 8.43 26.48 -16.96
C MET A 41 8.11 26.73 -15.49
N PRO A 42 6.84 26.52 -15.05
CA PRO A 42 6.50 26.69 -13.66
C PRO A 42 7.36 25.76 -12.81
N GLU A 43 7.93 26.30 -11.73
CA GLU A 43 8.81 25.58 -10.81
C GLU A 43 8.10 24.38 -10.15
N PHE A 44 6.77 24.43 -10.11
CA PHE A 44 5.90 23.40 -9.49
C PHE A 44 4.74 23.05 -10.42
N ILE A 45 4.30 21.79 -10.40
CA ILE A 45 3.10 21.35 -11.11
C ILE A 45 1.84 21.57 -10.26
N PHE A 46 1.94 21.35 -8.95
CA PHE A 46 0.83 21.51 -8.00
C PHE A 46 1.29 22.16 -6.71
N GLN A 47 0.48 23.03 -6.14
CA GLN A 47 0.80 23.73 -4.90
C GLN A 47 -0.38 23.71 -3.90
N MET A 48 -0.05 23.42 -2.66
CA MET A 48 -0.94 23.57 -1.50
C MET A 48 -0.37 24.60 -0.54
N SER A 49 -1.20 25.55 -0.11
CA SER A 49 -0.81 26.62 0.83
C SER A 49 -1.77 26.66 2.00
N ARG A 50 -1.27 26.33 3.19
CA ARG A 50 -2.01 26.30 4.46
C ARG A 50 -3.36 25.59 4.35
N VAL A 51 -3.38 24.46 3.65
CA VAL A 51 -4.59 23.69 3.42
C VAL A 51 -5.06 23.05 4.70
N ARG A 52 -6.32 23.32 5.03
CA ARG A 52 -7.07 22.63 6.07
C ARG A 52 -8.28 21.96 5.45
N LYS A 53 -8.51 20.68 5.80
CA LYS A 53 -9.70 19.93 5.40
C LYS A 53 -10.31 19.26 6.61
N ALA A 54 -11.62 19.44 6.79
CA ALA A 54 -12.38 18.76 7.83
C ALA A 54 -13.65 18.15 7.24
N HIS A 55 -14.07 17.01 7.78
CA HIS A 55 -15.37 16.39 7.54
C HIS A 55 -16.16 16.42 8.84
N GLY A 56 -17.16 17.31 8.92
CA GLY A 56 -17.84 17.63 10.18
C GLY A 56 -16.83 18.14 11.22
N ASP A 57 -16.82 17.54 12.39
CA ASP A 57 -15.91 17.91 13.50
C ASP A 57 -14.51 17.28 13.38
N LYS A 58 -14.31 16.31 12.47
CA LYS A 58 -13.03 15.60 12.30
C LYS A 58 -12.13 16.36 11.34
N VAL A 59 -11.03 16.90 11.87
CA VAL A 59 -9.96 17.51 11.04
C VAL A 59 -9.13 16.39 10.43
N ILE A 60 -9.01 16.42 9.09
CA ILE A 60 -8.28 15.44 8.29
C ILE A 60 -6.88 15.96 7.92
N LEU A 61 -6.81 17.21 7.42
CA LEU A 61 -5.56 17.91 7.15
C LEU A 61 -5.58 19.24 7.90
N ASP A 62 -4.47 19.62 8.51
CA ASP A 62 -4.34 20.83 9.31
C ASP A 62 -3.05 21.57 8.97
N ASP A 63 -3.22 22.77 8.38
CA ASP A 63 -2.15 23.71 7.98
C ASP A 63 -1.07 23.06 7.07
N VAL A 64 -1.51 22.29 6.06
CA VAL A 64 -0.60 21.57 5.15
C VAL A 64 -0.14 22.52 4.04
N THR A 65 1.19 22.67 3.90
CA THR A 65 1.82 23.44 2.82
C THR A 65 2.82 22.53 2.10
N LEU A 66 2.55 22.27 0.81
CA LEU A 66 3.31 21.37 -0.06
C LEU A 66 3.46 21.96 -1.46
N ALA A 67 4.55 21.64 -2.13
CA ALA A 67 4.75 21.94 -3.54
C ALA A 67 5.29 20.67 -4.23
N PHE A 68 4.74 20.35 -5.39
CA PHE A 68 5.06 19.16 -6.16
C PHE A 68 5.82 19.56 -7.42
N LEU A 69 6.96 18.90 -7.63
CA LEU A 69 7.84 19.17 -8.78
C LEU A 69 7.36 18.37 -10.01
N PRO A 70 7.49 18.92 -11.22
CA PRO A 70 7.26 18.17 -12.46
C PRO A 70 8.16 16.93 -12.54
N GLY A 71 7.60 15.80 -12.99
CA GLY A 71 8.30 14.54 -13.14
C GLY A 71 8.59 13.78 -11.83
N ALA A 72 8.27 14.33 -10.65
CA ALA A 72 8.49 13.67 -9.36
C ALA A 72 7.61 12.42 -9.20
N LYS A 73 8.16 11.37 -8.56
CA LYS A 73 7.44 10.15 -8.17
C LYS A 73 7.30 10.14 -6.67
N ILE A 74 6.07 10.25 -6.17
CA ILE A 74 5.77 10.48 -4.75
C ILE A 74 4.87 9.37 -4.25
N GLY A 75 5.35 8.61 -3.27
CA GLY A 75 4.55 7.65 -2.52
C GLY A 75 3.92 8.30 -1.29
N VAL A 76 2.61 8.16 -1.10
CA VAL A 76 1.90 8.69 0.07
C VAL A 76 1.61 7.57 1.06
N VAL A 77 2.13 7.69 2.26
CA VAL A 77 2.00 6.68 3.32
C VAL A 77 1.35 7.28 4.58
N GLY A 78 0.83 6.42 5.43
CA GLY A 78 0.24 6.80 6.72
C GLY A 78 -0.88 5.85 7.12
N PRO A 79 -1.30 5.87 8.41
CA PRO A 79 -2.39 5.04 8.91
C PRO A 79 -3.69 5.22 8.14
N ASN A 80 -4.57 4.23 8.24
CA ASN A 80 -5.89 4.33 7.63
C ASN A 80 -6.71 5.45 8.28
N GLY A 81 -7.44 6.20 7.45
CA GLY A 81 -8.25 7.34 7.90
C GLY A 81 -7.47 8.63 8.18
N THR A 82 -6.19 8.73 7.81
CA THR A 82 -5.37 9.97 7.93
C THR A 82 -5.61 10.96 6.80
N GLY A 83 -6.40 10.60 5.78
CA GLY A 83 -6.77 11.51 4.69
C GLY A 83 -5.94 11.34 3.42
N LYS A 84 -5.33 10.19 3.19
CA LYS A 84 -4.57 9.90 1.96
C LYS A 84 -5.42 10.11 0.70
N SER A 85 -6.58 9.46 0.61
CA SER A 85 -7.52 9.63 -0.52
C SER A 85 -8.08 11.04 -0.61
N THR A 86 -8.32 11.70 0.54
CA THR A 86 -8.74 13.11 0.58
C THR A 86 -7.68 14.04 -0.01
N LEU A 87 -6.39 13.78 0.25
CA LEU A 87 -5.29 14.52 -0.37
C LEU A 87 -5.34 14.39 -1.90
N LEU A 88 -5.48 13.16 -2.43
CA LEU A 88 -5.58 12.94 -3.88
C LEU A 88 -6.81 13.65 -4.48
N ARG A 89 -7.97 13.60 -3.83
CA ARG A 89 -9.20 14.29 -4.29
C ARG A 89 -9.07 15.81 -4.27
N LEU A 90 -8.36 16.37 -3.29
CA LEU A 90 -8.01 17.79 -3.28
C LEU A 90 -7.07 18.14 -4.44
N MET A 91 -6.10 17.28 -4.74
CA MET A 91 -5.17 17.47 -5.86
C MET A 91 -5.86 17.33 -7.22
N ALA A 92 -6.84 16.45 -7.33
CA ALA A 92 -7.66 16.29 -8.54
C ALA A 92 -8.70 17.42 -8.72
N GLY A 93 -8.88 18.30 -7.71
CA GLY A 93 -9.92 19.33 -7.74
C GLY A 93 -11.35 18.80 -7.52
N VAL A 94 -11.51 17.50 -7.23
CA VAL A 94 -12.81 16.86 -6.91
C VAL A 94 -13.35 17.37 -5.58
N GLU A 95 -12.46 17.60 -4.62
CA GLU A 95 -12.79 18.21 -3.34
C GLU A 95 -12.13 19.58 -3.20
N GLN A 96 -12.77 20.48 -2.43
CA GLN A 96 -12.21 21.77 -2.09
C GLN A 96 -11.68 21.76 -0.65
N PRO A 97 -10.58 22.46 -0.35
CA PRO A 97 -10.13 22.64 1.02
C PRO A 97 -11.15 23.44 1.83
N SER A 98 -11.24 23.16 3.15
CA SER A 98 -12.06 23.94 4.07
C SER A 98 -11.45 25.32 4.35
N ASN A 99 -10.12 25.44 4.24
CA ASN A 99 -9.34 26.67 4.34
C ASN A 99 -8.01 26.49 3.62
N GLY A 100 -7.37 27.60 3.19
CA GLY A 100 -6.15 27.58 2.40
C GLY A 100 -6.43 27.41 0.91
N GLU A 101 -5.39 27.17 0.13
CA GLU A 101 -5.47 27.04 -1.33
C GLU A 101 -4.78 25.76 -1.79
N ALA A 102 -5.41 25.04 -2.72
CA ALA A 102 -4.88 23.89 -3.42
C ALA A 102 -5.12 24.09 -4.91
N ARG A 103 -4.06 24.15 -5.72
CA ARG A 103 -4.20 24.46 -7.15
C ARG A 103 -3.21 23.71 -8.02
N LEU A 104 -3.71 23.23 -9.15
CA LEU A 104 -2.92 22.80 -10.29
C LEU A 104 -2.42 24.03 -11.04
N MET A 105 -1.17 24.03 -11.49
CA MET A 105 -0.65 25.15 -12.29
C MET A 105 -1.28 25.17 -13.69
N PRO A 106 -1.52 26.36 -14.26
CA PRO A 106 -2.13 26.49 -15.57
C PRO A 106 -1.32 25.76 -16.65
N GLY A 107 -2.01 25.08 -17.56
CA GLY A 107 -1.41 24.35 -18.68
C GLY A 107 -1.08 22.89 -18.38
N PHE A 108 -1.22 22.42 -17.16
CA PHE A 108 -1.06 21.00 -16.81
C PHE A 108 -2.42 20.30 -16.70
N THR A 109 -2.39 19.01 -17.04
CA THR A 109 -3.53 18.10 -16.95
C THR A 109 -3.40 17.21 -15.71
N VAL A 110 -4.53 16.80 -15.11
CA VAL A 110 -4.57 15.89 -13.98
C VAL A 110 -5.51 14.73 -14.25
N GLY A 111 -5.08 13.53 -13.88
CA GLY A 111 -5.91 12.32 -13.92
C GLY A 111 -5.86 11.60 -12.59
N ILE A 112 -6.98 11.04 -12.16
CA ILE A 112 -7.11 10.33 -10.89
C ILE A 112 -7.71 8.94 -11.09
N LEU A 113 -7.12 7.94 -10.43
CA LEU A 113 -7.72 6.64 -10.20
C LEU A 113 -8.36 6.63 -8.81
N ASP A 114 -9.68 6.73 -8.75
CA ASP A 114 -10.45 6.57 -7.50
C ASP A 114 -10.60 5.10 -7.10
N GLN A 115 -10.99 4.85 -5.84
CA GLN A 115 -11.27 3.49 -5.34
C GLN A 115 -12.41 2.81 -6.11
N GLU A 116 -13.45 3.55 -6.48
CA GLU A 116 -14.58 3.08 -7.29
C GLU A 116 -14.65 3.90 -8.59
N PRO A 117 -13.88 3.53 -9.62
CA PRO A 117 -13.84 4.28 -10.85
C PRO A 117 -15.14 4.11 -11.65
N VAL A 118 -15.58 5.21 -12.25
CA VAL A 118 -16.76 5.24 -13.13
C VAL A 118 -16.30 4.97 -14.57
N LEU A 119 -16.90 3.95 -15.20
CA LEU A 119 -16.76 3.65 -16.61
C LEU A 119 -18.07 4.00 -17.33
N ASP A 120 -17.99 4.22 -18.63
CA ASP A 120 -19.17 4.43 -19.47
C ASP A 120 -19.86 3.08 -19.74
N ASP A 121 -20.99 2.87 -19.08
CA ASP A 121 -21.78 1.64 -19.17
C ASP A 121 -22.38 1.39 -20.58
N SER A 122 -22.35 2.39 -21.49
CA SER A 122 -22.80 2.24 -22.88
C SER A 122 -21.73 1.67 -23.81
N LYS A 123 -20.50 1.49 -23.34
CA LYS A 123 -19.34 1.06 -24.12
C LYS A 123 -18.79 -0.27 -23.66
N THR A 124 -18.07 -0.94 -24.55
CA THR A 124 -17.29 -2.13 -24.23
C THR A 124 -16.03 -1.76 -23.42
N VAL A 125 -15.30 -2.77 -22.97
CA VAL A 125 -13.99 -2.60 -22.31
C VAL A 125 -13.05 -1.79 -23.22
N LEU A 126 -12.88 -2.18 -24.47
CA LEU A 126 -12.04 -1.47 -25.44
C LEU A 126 -12.52 -0.03 -25.64
N GLY A 127 -13.83 0.18 -25.83
CA GLY A 127 -14.37 1.52 -26.02
C GLY A 127 -14.11 2.46 -24.84
N ASN A 128 -14.10 1.95 -23.62
CA ASN A 128 -13.72 2.72 -22.44
C ASN A 128 -12.21 3.03 -22.40
N VAL A 129 -11.36 2.08 -22.81
CA VAL A 129 -9.90 2.30 -22.84
C VAL A 129 -9.52 3.31 -23.94
N GLU A 130 -10.15 3.20 -25.13
CA GLU A 130 -9.96 4.12 -26.26
C GLU A 130 -10.31 5.59 -25.94
N GLU A 131 -11.24 5.81 -25.01
CA GLU A 131 -11.52 7.19 -24.54
C GLU A 131 -10.29 7.87 -23.94
N GLY A 132 -9.40 7.12 -23.28
CA GLY A 132 -8.16 7.67 -22.74
C GLY A 132 -7.21 8.20 -23.79
N VAL A 133 -7.32 7.71 -25.01
CA VAL A 133 -6.47 8.08 -26.16
C VAL A 133 -7.25 8.76 -27.29
N ALA A 134 -8.49 9.20 -27.04
CA ALA A 134 -9.40 9.72 -28.06
C ALA A 134 -8.79 10.89 -28.87
N GLU A 135 -8.10 11.82 -28.20
CA GLU A 135 -7.41 12.92 -28.88
C GLU A 135 -6.29 12.42 -29.80
N THR A 136 -5.50 11.49 -29.32
CA THR A 136 -4.38 10.91 -30.09
C THR A 136 -4.89 10.08 -31.26
N LYS A 137 -5.98 9.31 -31.06
CA LYS A 137 -6.65 8.56 -32.12
C LYS A 137 -7.21 9.50 -33.18
N ALA A 138 -7.86 10.59 -32.78
CA ALA A 138 -8.36 11.59 -33.72
C ALA A 138 -7.25 12.24 -34.59
N LEU A 139 -6.07 12.47 -34.00
CA LEU A 139 -4.91 12.96 -34.78
C LEU A 139 -4.43 11.91 -35.79
N LEU A 140 -4.37 10.64 -35.41
CA LEU A 140 -3.96 9.54 -36.28
C LEU A 140 -4.98 9.30 -37.40
N ASP A 141 -6.27 9.30 -37.06
CA ASP A 141 -7.36 9.17 -38.06
C ASP A 141 -7.31 10.33 -39.07
N ARG A 142 -7.10 11.56 -38.56
CA ARG A 142 -6.98 12.73 -39.47
C ARG A 142 -5.74 12.67 -40.35
N TYR A 143 -4.61 12.21 -39.82
CA TYR A 143 -3.40 11.99 -40.62
C TYR A 143 -3.65 10.96 -41.73
N ASN A 144 -4.29 9.83 -41.42
CA ASN A 144 -4.64 8.78 -42.39
C ASN A 144 -5.63 9.29 -43.44
N GLU A 145 -6.65 10.06 -43.02
CA GLU A 145 -7.61 10.69 -43.93
C GLU A 145 -6.91 11.62 -44.94
N ILE A 146 -5.99 12.46 -44.46
CA ILE A 146 -5.20 13.34 -45.34
C ILE A 146 -4.32 12.52 -46.29
N ALA A 147 -3.68 11.45 -45.83
CA ALA A 147 -2.87 10.56 -46.64
C ALA A 147 -3.69 9.92 -47.78
N GLU A 148 -4.93 9.53 -47.51
CA GLU A 148 -5.86 9.02 -48.54
C GLU A 148 -6.31 10.12 -49.48
N LEU A 149 -6.64 11.33 -49.00
CA LEU A 149 -7.03 12.47 -49.83
C LEU A 149 -5.90 12.91 -50.78
N MET A 150 -4.66 12.91 -50.30
CA MET A 150 -3.48 13.25 -51.09
C MET A 150 -3.21 12.27 -52.24
N ALA A 151 -3.76 11.05 -52.20
CA ALA A 151 -3.68 10.12 -53.32
C ALA A 151 -4.54 10.56 -54.51
N THR A 152 -5.55 11.40 -54.28
CA THR A 152 -6.51 11.86 -55.30
C THR A 152 -6.45 13.36 -55.56
N ASP A 153 -6.14 14.18 -54.57
CA ASP A 153 -6.06 15.65 -54.66
C ASP A 153 -4.85 16.17 -53.87
N TYR A 154 -3.79 16.53 -54.58
CA TYR A 154 -2.56 17.06 -53.99
C TYR A 154 -2.68 18.56 -53.76
N SER A 155 -2.68 18.96 -52.47
CA SER A 155 -2.77 20.35 -52.05
C SER A 155 -1.62 20.70 -51.10
N ASP A 156 -1.01 21.88 -51.28
CA ASP A 156 0.04 22.39 -50.37
C ASP A 156 -0.48 22.59 -48.95
N ASP A 157 -1.78 22.93 -48.79
CA ASP A 157 -2.42 23.08 -47.49
C ASP A 157 -2.54 21.74 -46.77
N LEU A 158 -2.93 20.67 -47.47
CA LEU A 158 -2.98 19.31 -46.91
C LEU A 158 -1.59 18.79 -46.51
N LEU A 159 -0.56 19.11 -47.32
CA LEU A 159 0.80 18.75 -46.98
C LEU A 159 1.31 19.46 -45.73
N ALA A 160 0.97 20.75 -45.55
CA ALA A 160 1.32 21.50 -44.36
C ALA A 160 0.58 20.96 -43.09
N GLU A 161 -0.72 20.65 -43.23
CA GLU A 161 -1.51 20.02 -42.13
C GLU A 161 -0.92 18.65 -41.77
N MET A 162 -0.60 17.81 -42.74
CA MET A 162 0.03 16.51 -42.54
C MET A 162 1.36 16.61 -41.78
N GLY A 163 2.20 17.60 -42.11
CA GLY A 163 3.45 17.86 -41.42
C GLY A 163 3.26 18.23 -39.95
N VAL A 164 2.25 19.04 -39.61
CA VAL A 164 1.91 19.41 -38.25
C VAL A 164 1.39 18.19 -37.45
N LEU A 165 0.52 17.39 -38.06
CA LEU A 165 0.01 16.17 -37.47
C LEU A 165 1.11 15.13 -37.22
N GLN A 166 2.03 14.99 -38.19
CA GLN A 166 3.17 14.09 -38.03
C GLN A 166 4.05 14.49 -36.84
N GLU A 167 4.37 15.77 -36.69
CA GLU A 167 5.15 16.27 -35.55
C GLU A 167 4.45 15.99 -34.23
N GLN A 168 3.12 16.15 -34.15
CA GLN A 168 2.33 15.86 -32.96
C GLN A 168 2.30 14.36 -32.67
N LEU A 169 2.14 13.49 -33.66
CA LEU A 169 2.13 12.03 -33.51
C LEU A 169 3.52 11.51 -33.13
N ASP A 170 4.60 12.05 -33.71
CA ASP A 170 5.97 11.73 -33.32
C ASP A 170 6.25 12.08 -31.87
N HIS A 171 5.81 13.28 -31.45
CA HIS A 171 5.98 13.74 -30.07
C HIS A 171 5.23 12.87 -29.06
N LYS A 172 4.04 12.37 -29.44
CA LYS A 172 3.22 11.47 -28.61
C LYS A 172 3.61 9.98 -28.75
N GLY A 173 4.49 9.62 -29.69
CA GLY A 173 4.85 8.22 -29.99
C GLY A 173 3.65 7.38 -30.42
N ALA A 174 2.72 7.96 -31.18
CA ALA A 174 1.37 7.42 -31.38
C ALA A 174 1.21 6.52 -32.60
N TRP A 175 2.28 6.23 -33.35
CA TRP A 175 2.21 5.41 -34.58
C TRP A 175 1.79 3.95 -34.33
N ASP A 176 2.12 3.41 -33.17
CA ASP A 176 1.78 2.03 -32.76
C ASP A 176 0.69 2.00 -31.67
N LEU A 177 -0.29 2.93 -31.76
CA LEU A 177 -1.31 3.11 -30.73
C LEU A 177 -2.09 1.84 -30.42
N GLU A 178 -2.51 1.07 -31.42
CA GLU A 178 -3.23 -0.19 -31.24
C GLU A 178 -2.39 -1.21 -30.48
N SER A 179 -1.10 -1.33 -30.82
CA SER A 179 -0.19 -2.24 -30.11
C SER A 179 0.04 -1.82 -28.67
N GLN A 180 0.12 -0.50 -28.40
CA GLN A 180 0.23 0.02 -27.04
C GLN A 180 -1.02 -0.26 -26.21
N LEU A 181 -2.22 -0.13 -26.81
CA LEU A 181 -3.50 -0.48 -26.19
C LEU A 181 -3.54 -1.98 -25.83
N GLU A 182 -3.23 -2.86 -26.78
CA GLU A 182 -3.21 -4.30 -26.54
C GLU A 182 -2.21 -4.69 -25.45
N GLN A 183 -0.98 -4.16 -25.51
CA GLN A 183 0.05 -4.44 -24.51
C GLN A 183 -0.34 -3.98 -23.11
N ALA A 184 -0.93 -2.79 -22.96
CA ALA A 184 -1.37 -2.29 -21.68
C ALA A 184 -2.55 -3.10 -21.12
N MET A 185 -3.52 -3.46 -21.98
CA MET A 185 -4.66 -4.28 -21.60
C MET A 185 -4.26 -5.69 -21.19
N ASP A 186 -3.32 -6.31 -21.90
CA ASP A 186 -2.81 -7.64 -21.58
C ASP A 186 -1.98 -7.62 -20.28
N ALA A 187 -1.10 -6.64 -20.12
CA ALA A 187 -0.26 -6.50 -18.91
C ALA A 187 -1.09 -6.28 -17.64
N LEU A 188 -2.15 -5.49 -17.73
CA LEU A 188 -3.09 -5.28 -16.62
C LEU A 188 -4.18 -6.35 -16.54
N ARG A 189 -4.13 -7.36 -17.41
CA ARG A 189 -5.14 -8.44 -17.49
C ARG A 189 -6.56 -7.91 -17.51
N CYS A 190 -6.80 -6.92 -18.37
CA CYS A 190 -8.14 -6.40 -18.61
C CYS A 190 -9.05 -7.51 -19.16
N PRO A 191 -10.36 -7.43 -18.90
CA PRO A 191 -11.33 -8.34 -19.51
C PRO A 191 -11.28 -8.29 -21.05
N PRO A 192 -11.90 -9.24 -21.76
CA PRO A 192 -11.95 -9.23 -23.22
C PRO A 192 -12.40 -7.87 -23.78
N PRO A 193 -11.82 -7.41 -24.90
CA PRO A 193 -12.10 -6.08 -25.46
C PRO A 193 -13.57 -5.80 -25.75
N ASP A 194 -14.32 -6.83 -26.11
CA ASP A 194 -15.74 -6.80 -26.45
C ASP A 194 -16.69 -7.02 -25.25
N ALA A 195 -16.12 -7.25 -24.05
CA ALA A 195 -16.93 -7.47 -22.85
C ALA A 195 -17.72 -6.22 -22.45
N ASP A 196 -18.94 -6.46 -21.97
CA ASP A 196 -19.81 -5.44 -21.39
C ASP A 196 -19.30 -5.05 -19.99
N VAL A 197 -19.08 -3.75 -19.76
CA VAL A 197 -18.54 -3.26 -18.48
C VAL A 197 -19.53 -3.37 -17.33
N THR A 198 -20.84 -3.52 -17.60
CA THR A 198 -21.89 -3.61 -16.56
C THR A 198 -21.82 -4.93 -15.78
N VAL A 199 -21.30 -5.99 -16.38
CA VAL A 199 -21.19 -7.31 -15.76
C VAL A 199 -19.83 -7.55 -15.07
N LEU A 200 -18.91 -6.58 -15.16
CA LEU A 200 -17.57 -6.71 -14.59
C LEU A 200 -17.59 -6.60 -13.07
N SER A 201 -16.74 -7.40 -12.43
CA SER A 201 -16.42 -7.23 -11.01
C SER A 201 -15.75 -5.89 -10.74
N GLY A 202 -15.80 -5.41 -9.48
CA GLY A 202 -15.14 -4.16 -9.08
C GLY A 202 -13.64 -4.12 -9.40
N GLY A 203 -12.94 -5.25 -9.22
CA GLY A 203 -11.52 -5.35 -9.57
C GLY A 203 -11.26 -5.27 -11.08
N GLU A 204 -12.14 -5.85 -11.91
CA GLU A 204 -12.05 -5.75 -13.37
C GLU A 204 -12.32 -4.33 -13.86
N ARG A 205 -13.38 -3.68 -13.36
CA ARG A 205 -13.67 -2.26 -13.65
C ARG A 205 -12.47 -1.38 -13.32
N ARG A 206 -11.81 -1.65 -12.20
CA ARG A 206 -10.64 -0.89 -11.74
C ARG A 206 -9.43 -1.07 -12.66
N ARG A 207 -9.16 -2.29 -13.15
CA ARG A 207 -8.07 -2.55 -14.11
C ARG A 207 -8.32 -1.83 -15.44
N VAL A 208 -9.55 -1.82 -15.94
CA VAL A 208 -9.94 -1.07 -17.15
C VAL A 208 -9.73 0.44 -16.96
N ALA A 209 -10.16 0.98 -15.81
CA ALA A 209 -9.98 2.39 -15.49
C ALA A 209 -8.51 2.79 -15.34
N LEU A 210 -7.70 1.94 -14.71
CA LEU A 210 -6.26 2.14 -14.61
C LEU A 210 -5.61 2.13 -16.00
N CYS A 211 -5.96 1.18 -16.87
CA CYS A 211 -5.47 1.09 -18.24
C CYS A 211 -5.81 2.38 -19.02
N LYS A 212 -7.08 2.81 -19.00
CA LYS A 212 -7.54 4.07 -19.61
C LYS A 212 -6.72 5.27 -19.11
N LEU A 213 -6.51 5.36 -17.79
CA LEU A 213 -5.82 6.48 -17.17
C LEU A 213 -4.32 6.53 -17.52
N LEU A 214 -3.63 5.38 -17.52
CA LEU A 214 -2.22 5.32 -17.89
C LEU A 214 -1.99 5.71 -19.35
N LEU A 215 -2.87 5.29 -20.24
CA LEU A 215 -2.81 5.60 -21.67
C LEU A 215 -3.16 7.06 -21.99
N SER A 216 -3.96 7.73 -21.14
CA SER A 216 -4.27 9.16 -21.31
C SER A 216 -3.09 10.10 -20.97
N GLN A 217 -2.06 9.59 -20.29
CA GLN A 217 -0.80 10.27 -19.97
C GLN A 217 -0.95 11.70 -19.41
N PRO A 218 -1.74 11.94 -18.33
CA PRO A 218 -1.84 13.27 -17.74
C PRO A 218 -0.50 13.72 -17.10
N ASP A 219 -0.24 15.03 -17.08
CA ASP A 219 0.97 15.60 -16.48
C ASP A 219 1.07 15.30 -14.97
N LEU A 220 -0.06 15.24 -14.28
CA LEU A 220 -0.19 14.84 -12.88
C LEU A 220 -1.08 13.62 -12.77
N LEU A 221 -0.46 12.47 -12.47
CA LEU A 221 -1.12 11.18 -12.30
C LEU A 221 -1.32 10.87 -10.81
N LEU A 222 -2.57 10.72 -10.40
CA LEU A 222 -2.98 10.46 -9.01
C LEU A 222 -3.54 9.04 -8.91
N LEU A 223 -2.92 8.19 -8.10
CA LEU A 223 -3.26 6.78 -7.99
C LEU A 223 -3.61 6.43 -6.54
N ASP A 224 -4.86 6.04 -6.29
CA ASP A 224 -5.30 5.57 -4.98
C ASP A 224 -5.31 4.03 -4.97
N GLU A 225 -4.38 3.40 -4.25
CA GLU A 225 -4.17 1.96 -4.14
C GLU A 225 -4.10 1.23 -5.51
N PRO A 226 -3.21 1.64 -6.45
CA PRO A 226 -3.19 1.10 -7.81
C PRO A 226 -2.81 -0.37 -7.89
N THR A 227 -2.13 -0.90 -6.87
CA THR A 227 -1.68 -2.30 -6.80
C THR A 227 -2.78 -3.27 -6.33
N ASN A 228 -3.87 -2.76 -5.72
CA ASN A 228 -4.97 -3.60 -5.28
C ASN A 228 -5.66 -4.30 -6.45
N HIS A 229 -5.96 -5.58 -6.28
CA HIS A 229 -6.56 -6.48 -7.30
C HIS A 229 -5.65 -6.76 -8.52
N LEU A 230 -4.39 -6.33 -8.50
CA LEU A 230 -3.38 -6.75 -9.47
C LEU A 230 -2.61 -7.94 -8.91
N ASP A 231 -2.19 -8.84 -9.78
CA ASP A 231 -1.23 -9.87 -9.42
C ASP A 231 0.22 -9.34 -9.51
N ALA A 232 1.17 -10.09 -8.97
CA ALA A 232 2.55 -9.65 -8.86
C ALA A 232 3.19 -9.28 -10.22
N GLU A 233 2.81 -9.97 -11.31
CA GLU A 233 3.34 -9.68 -12.65
C GLU A 233 2.78 -8.37 -13.20
N SER A 234 1.48 -8.10 -13.03
CA SER A 234 0.85 -6.83 -13.41
C SER A 234 1.38 -5.66 -12.57
N VAL A 235 1.65 -5.87 -11.27
CA VAL A 235 2.30 -4.86 -10.41
C VAL A 235 3.70 -4.54 -10.92
N GLN A 236 4.51 -5.55 -11.25
CA GLN A 236 5.86 -5.35 -11.78
C GLN A 236 5.85 -4.56 -13.11
N TRP A 237 4.91 -4.87 -14.01
CA TRP A 237 4.75 -4.08 -15.23
C TRP A 237 4.37 -2.63 -14.93
N LEU A 238 3.44 -2.41 -13.98
CA LEU A 238 3.02 -1.07 -13.56
C LEU A 238 4.20 -0.28 -12.99
N GLU A 239 5.04 -0.90 -12.15
CA GLU A 239 6.28 -0.29 -11.63
C GLU A 239 7.18 0.20 -12.76
N GLN A 240 7.49 -0.66 -13.73
CA GLN A 240 8.34 -0.34 -14.88
C GLN A 240 7.73 0.76 -15.76
N HIS A 241 6.41 0.78 -15.93
CA HIS A 241 5.70 1.80 -16.67
C HIS A 241 5.78 3.16 -15.97
N LEU A 242 5.53 3.19 -14.64
CA LEU A 242 5.55 4.42 -13.84
C LEU A 242 6.96 4.98 -13.62
N GLU A 243 7.99 4.14 -13.56
CA GLU A 243 9.38 4.56 -13.52
C GLU A 243 9.73 5.42 -14.76
N LYS A 244 9.26 5.01 -15.94
CA LYS A 244 9.49 5.68 -17.21
C LYS A 244 8.48 6.78 -17.54
N TYR A 245 7.43 6.90 -16.73
CA TYR A 245 6.36 7.86 -16.96
C TYR A 245 6.88 9.30 -16.92
N PRO A 246 6.64 10.14 -17.95
CA PRO A 246 7.24 11.47 -18.01
C PRO A 246 6.64 12.46 -17.02
N GLY A 247 5.37 12.29 -16.66
CA GLY A 247 4.63 13.16 -15.73
C GLY A 247 4.96 12.91 -14.27
N THR A 248 4.39 13.75 -13.42
CA THR A 248 4.43 13.59 -11.96
C THR A 248 3.45 12.52 -11.52
N VAL A 249 3.89 11.62 -10.65
CA VAL A 249 3.04 10.55 -10.10
C VAL A 249 2.92 10.73 -8.60
N VAL A 250 1.70 10.71 -8.08
CA VAL A 250 1.41 10.65 -6.65
C VAL A 250 0.58 9.40 -6.39
N ALA A 251 1.17 8.41 -5.74
CA ALA A 251 0.53 7.13 -5.48
C ALA A 251 0.34 6.90 -3.97
N VAL A 252 -0.89 6.64 -3.58
CA VAL A 252 -1.23 6.09 -2.27
C VAL A 252 -1.20 4.58 -2.41
N THR A 253 -0.35 3.90 -1.69
CA THR A 253 -0.33 2.43 -1.67
C THR A 253 0.30 1.89 -0.40
N HIS A 254 -0.06 0.67 -0.06
CA HIS A 254 0.54 -0.11 1.02
C HIS A 254 1.59 -1.11 0.52
N ASP A 255 1.77 -1.23 -0.80
CA ASP A 255 2.81 -2.06 -1.42
C ASP A 255 4.18 -1.38 -1.28
N ARG A 256 5.00 -1.95 -0.40
CA ARG A 256 6.31 -1.40 -0.03
C ARG A 256 7.36 -1.58 -1.12
N TYR A 257 7.30 -2.66 -1.91
CA TYR A 257 8.17 -2.84 -3.07
C TYR A 257 7.86 -1.83 -4.15
N PHE A 258 6.57 -1.58 -4.41
CA PHE A 258 6.16 -0.54 -5.33
C PHE A 258 6.70 0.83 -4.91
N LEU A 259 6.57 1.17 -3.61
CA LEU A 259 7.11 2.43 -3.07
C LEU A 259 8.64 2.49 -3.16
N ASP A 260 9.32 1.37 -2.97
CA ASP A 260 10.79 1.32 -3.01
C ASP A 260 11.33 1.44 -4.44
N ASN A 261 10.63 0.87 -5.42
CA ASN A 261 11.03 0.84 -6.83
C ASN A 261 10.63 2.10 -7.60
N VAL A 262 9.45 2.68 -7.29
CA VAL A 262 8.88 3.79 -8.09
C VAL A 262 9.10 5.14 -7.42
N ALA A 263 9.01 5.24 -6.09
CA ALA A 263 9.02 6.52 -5.41
C ALA A 263 10.43 7.08 -5.23
N GLY A 264 10.62 8.34 -5.63
CA GLY A 264 11.80 9.15 -5.29
C GLY A 264 11.56 10.06 -4.07
N TRP A 265 10.30 10.16 -3.64
CA TRP A 265 9.87 10.89 -2.44
C TRP A 265 8.78 10.11 -1.72
N ILE A 266 8.82 10.12 -0.39
CA ILE A 266 7.75 9.59 0.45
C ILE A 266 7.11 10.75 1.21
N LEU A 267 5.79 10.86 1.11
CA LEU A 267 4.97 11.82 1.85
C LEU A 267 4.20 11.09 2.95
N GLU A 268 4.63 11.24 4.19
CA GLU A 268 3.95 10.66 5.34
C GLU A 268 2.83 11.60 5.82
N LEU A 269 1.60 11.08 5.91
CA LEU A 269 0.48 11.75 6.57
C LEU A 269 0.31 11.20 7.97
N ASP A 270 0.54 12.06 8.97
CA ASP A 270 0.36 11.73 10.38
C ASP A 270 -0.36 12.86 11.11
N ARG A 271 -1.47 12.53 11.79
CA ARG A 271 -2.26 13.46 12.63
C ARG A 271 -2.60 14.79 11.95
N GLY A 272 -3.01 14.73 10.70
CA GLY A 272 -3.38 15.90 9.90
C GLY A 272 -2.20 16.70 9.35
N ARG A 273 -0.97 16.30 9.63
CA ARG A 273 0.26 16.92 9.10
C ARG A 273 0.87 16.08 8.00
N ALA A 274 1.64 16.71 7.15
CA ALA A 274 2.35 16.08 6.04
C ALA A 274 3.86 16.24 6.22
N PHE A 275 4.60 15.14 6.10
CA PHE A 275 6.06 15.09 6.27
C PHE A 275 6.69 14.52 5.00
N PRO A 276 7.36 15.33 4.17
CA PRO A 276 8.08 14.84 3.00
C PRO A 276 9.45 14.28 3.40
N TYR A 277 9.80 13.14 2.81
CA TYR A 277 11.10 12.49 2.89
C TYR A 277 11.63 12.28 1.48
N GLU A 278 12.86 12.70 1.25
CA GLU A 278 13.57 12.44 0.00
C GLU A 278 14.12 11.01 0.01
N GLY A 279 13.93 10.30 -1.10
CA GLY A 279 14.36 8.92 -1.27
C GLY A 279 13.18 7.94 -1.36
N ASN A 280 13.52 6.66 -1.46
CA ASN A 280 12.57 5.55 -1.56
C ASN A 280 12.04 5.12 -0.18
N TYR A 281 11.24 4.04 -0.15
CA TYR A 281 10.64 3.56 1.08
C TYR A 281 11.67 3.09 2.12
N SER A 282 12.74 2.44 1.71
CA SER A 282 13.83 2.01 2.58
C SER A 282 14.51 3.20 3.28
N THR A 283 14.84 4.25 2.52
CA THR A 283 15.41 5.51 3.06
C THR A 283 14.45 6.21 4.02
N TYR A 284 13.16 6.20 3.71
CA TYR A 284 12.11 6.72 4.61
C TYR A 284 12.12 6.00 5.96
N LEU A 285 12.18 4.66 5.99
CA LEU A 285 12.20 3.88 7.24
C LEU A 285 13.39 4.26 8.12
N GLU A 286 14.59 4.40 7.55
CA GLU A 286 15.80 4.80 8.28
C GLU A 286 15.65 6.19 8.88
N THR A 287 15.16 7.15 8.07
CA THR A 287 14.99 8.54 8.48
C THR A 287 13.90 8.68 9.54
N LYS A 288 12.79 7.93 9.40
CA LYS A 288 11.71 7.87 10.40
C LYS A 288 12.21 7.29 11.72
N ALA A 289 12.97 6.18 11.68
CA ALA A 289 13.56 5.59 12.89
C ALA A 289 14.50 6.57 13.62
N ALA A 290 15.31 7.33 12.87
CA ALA A 290 16.17 8.37 13.43
C ALA A 290 15.34 9.52 14.06
N ARG A 291 14.26 9.96 13.39
CA ARG A 291 13.31 10.97 13.91
C ARG A 291 12.68 10.52 15.21
N LEU A 292 12.12 9.31 15.25
CA LEU A 292 11.46 8.75 16.45
C LEU A 292 12.43 8.61 17.63
N LYS A 293 13.70 8.23 17.39
CA LYS A 293 14.72 8.21 18.46
C LYS A 293 14.95 9.60 19.05
N VAL A 294 14.96 10.63 18.22
CA VAL A 294 15.13 12.02 18.68
C VAL A 294 13.90 12.51 19.42
N GLU A 295 12.70 12.17 18.94
CA GLU A 295 11.42 12.49 19.57
C GLU A 295 11.30 11.77 20.92
N GLY A 296 11.56 10.47 20.99
CA GLY A 296 11.58 9.69 22.22
C GLY A 296 12.59 10.22 23.25
N ALA A 297 13.77 10.70 22.82
CA ALA A 297 14.72 11.34 23.71
C ALA A 297 14.22 12.70 24.24
N LYS A 298 13.48 13.46 23.44
CA LYS A 298 12.83 14.72 23.88
C LYS A 298 11.71 14.44 24.88
N ASP A 299 10.92 13.40 24.64
CA ASP A 299 9.83 13.01 25.53
C ASP A 299 10.34 12.46 26.86
N ALA A 300 11.45 11.69 26.86
CA ALA A 300 12.12 11.28 28.09
C ALA A 300 12.61 12.47 28.91
N LYS A 301 13.13 13.51 28.25
CA LYS A 301 13.52 14.77 28.93
C LYS A 301 12.32 15.55 29.45
N LYS A 302 11.21 15.61 28.68
CA LYS A 302 9.96 16.23 29.11
C LYS A 302 9.39 15.48 30.33
N ARG A 303 9.37 14.15 30.28
CA ARG A 303 8.92 13.30 31.38
C ARG A 303 9.75 13.49 32.64
N LYS A 304 11.07 13.52 32.53
CA LYS A 304 11.96 13.80 33.65
C LYS A 304 11.71 15.18 34.26
N ARG A 305 11.55 16.23 33.44
CA ARG A 305 11.18 17.57 33.92
C ARG A 305 9.83 17.59 34.64
N LEU A 306 8.86 16.83 34.15
CA LEU A 306 7.54 16.67 34.76
C LEU A 306 7.64 15.98 36.11
N GLU A 307 8.46 14.92 36.23
CA GLU A 307 8.75 14.21 37.47
C GLU A 307 9.45 15.11 38.49
N ASP A 308 10.47 15.87 38.07
CA ASP A 308 11.18 16.84 38.92
C ASP A 308 10.24 17.95 39.41
N GLU A 309 9.32 18.44 38.56
CA GLU A 309 8.32 19.45 38.91
C GLU A 309 7.26 18.89 39.88
N LEU A 310 6.87 17.64 39.71
CA LEU A 310 5.93 16.92 40.57
C LEU A 310 6.53 16.68 41.97
N GLU A 311 7.80 16.29 42.03
CA GLU A 311 8.53 16.10 43.27
C GLU A 311 8.68 17.43 44.02
N TRP A 312 8.98 18.52 43.30
CA TRP A 312 9.04 19.85 43.89
C TRP A 312 7.67 20.33 44.41
N VAL A 313 6.56 20.08 43.68
CA VAL A 313 5.19 20.39 44.15
C VAL A 313 4.82 19.61 45.41
N ARG A 314 5.31 18.37 45.53
CA ARG A 314 5.07 17.51 46.70
C ARG A 314 5.91 17.89 47.94
N SER A 315 7.13 18.39 47.73
CA SER A 315 8.10 18.63 48.80
C SER A 315 7.99 19.97 49.50
N SER A 316 7.23 20.96 49.00
CA SER A 316 7.16 22.33 49.60
C SER A 316 5.79 22.73 50.16
N PRO A 317 5.50 22.46 51.45
CA PRO A 317 4.23 22.86 52.05
C PRO A 317 4.05 24.37 52.30
N ARG A 318 5.13 25.18 52.34
CA ARG A 318 5.11 26.59 52.79
C ARG A 318 5.13 27.67 51.72
N ALA A 319 5.30 27.34 50.41
CA ALA A 319 5.29 28.30 49.30
C ALA A 319 3.96 28.39 48.56
N ARG A 320 2.87 27.91 49.16
CA ARG A 320 1.61 27.58 48.45
C ARG A 320 0.68 28.73 48.09
N GLN A 321 0.95 30.00 48.38
CA GLN A 321 -0.15 30.97 48.28
C GLN A 321 -0.12 31.95 47.07
N ALA A 322 0.96 32.17 46.36
CA ALA A 322 0.96 33.08 45.20
C ALA A 322 1.67 32.60 43.94
N LYS A 323 2.68 31.71 44.05
CA LYS A 323 3.42 31.17 42.87
C LYS A 323 2.92 29.81 42.38
N SER A 324 1.96 29.21 43.11
CA SER A 324 1.53 27.84 42.89
C SER A 324 0.52 27.68 41.73
N ARG A 325 -0.34 28.67 41.47
CA ARG A 325 -1.36 28.55 40.41
C ARG A 325 -0.74 28.50 38.99
N ALA A 326 0.20 29.37 38.69
CA ALA A 326 0.86 29.41 37.37
C ALA A 326 1.71 28.15 37.13
N ARG A 327 2.24 27.54 38.20
CA ARG A 327 3.06 26.33 38.12
C ARG A 327 2.23 25.05 38.04
N LEU A 328 1.08 25.02 38.73
CA LEU A 328 0.10 23.94 38.61
C LEU A 328 -0.54 23.93 37.21
N GLN A 329 -0.88 25.10 36.69
CA GLN A 329 -1.43 25.24 35.35
C GLN A 329 -0.42 24.80 34.28
N ARG A 330 0.87 25.17 34.42
CA ARG A 330 1.94 24.71 33.53
C ARG A 330 2.17 23.19 33.65
N TYR A 331 2.03 22.62 34.86
CA TYR A 331 2.08 21.18 35.07
C TYR A 331 0.90 20.47 34.39
N GLU A 332 -0.33 20.98 34.52
CA GLU A 332 -1.52 20.44 33.88
C GLU A 332 -1.42 20.52 32.34
N GLU A 333 -0.89 21.61 31.80
CA GLU A 333 -0.62 21.77 30.36
C GLU A 333 0.44 20.78 29.88
N MET A 334 1.54 20.61 30.61
CA MET A 334 2.60 19.63 30.30
C MET A 334 2.12 18.19 30.45
N ALA A 335 1.28 17.88 31.45
CA ALA A 335 0.69 16.56 31.65
C ALA A 335 -0.31 16.23 30.54
N ALA A 336 -1.13 17.21 30.13
CA ALA A 336 -2.04 17.03 29.00
C ALA A 336 -1.31 16.89 27.67
N GLU A 337 -0.16 17.54 27.48
CA GLU A 337 0.70 17.37 26.31
C GLU A 337 1.39 15.99 26.32
N ALA A 338 1.91 15.55 27.49
CA ALA A 338 2.50 14.22 27.65
C ALA A 338 1.46 13.08 27.47
N ASP A 339 0.21 13.28 27.91
CA ASP A 339 -0.87 12.30 27.70
C ASP A 339 -1.35 12.24 26.23
N ARG A 340 -1.24 13.35 25.49
CA ARG A 340 -1.45 13.33 24.03
C ARG A 340 -0.34 12.57 23.30
N ASP A 341 0.89 12.70 23.78
CA ASP A 341 2.06 12.00 23.22
C ASP A 341 2.10 10.51 23.61
N ARG A 342 1.48 10.13 24.75
CA ARG A 342 1.41 8.74 25.26
C ARG A 342 0.56 7.80 24.40
N LYS A 343 -0.24 8.33 23.45
CA LYS A 343 -1.02 7.54 22.48
C LYS A 343 -0.17 6.97 21.33
N LEU A 344 1.14 6.98 21.45
CA LEU A 344 2.09 6.44 20.47
C LEU A 344 2.52 5.00 20.76
N ASP A 345 2.04 4.37 21.82
CA ASP A 345 2.34 2.97 22.07
C ASP A 345 1.60 2.12 21.04
N PHE A 346 2.38 1.56 20.11
CA PHE A 346 1.96 0.51 19.21
C PHE A 346 1.47 -0.67 20.01
N GLU A 347 0.20 -0.96 19.89
CA GLU A 347 -0.37 -2.19 20.42
C GLU A 347 -0.07 -3.27 19.37
N GLU A 348 0.88 -4.15 19.67
CA GLU A 348 1.30 -5.23 18.79
C GLU A 348 0.21 -6.29 18.66
N ILE A 349 0.01 -6.81 17.44
CA ILE A 349 -0.85 -7.97 17.21
C ILE A 349 -0.24 -9.16 17.94
N GLN A 350 -1.03 -9.85 18.75
CA GLN A 350 -0.64 -11.07 19.40
C GLN A 350 -1.51 -12.23 18.90
N ILE A 351 -0.86 -13.30 18.45
CA ILE A 351 -1.54 -14.52 17.99
C ILE A 351 -1.46 -15.55 19.11
N PRO A 352 -2.62 -15.97 19.67
CA PRO A 352 -2.64 -17.01 20.68
C PRO A 352 -2.03 -18.31 20.17
N PRO A 353 -1.08 -18.92 20.87
CA PRO A 353 -0.57 -20.21 20.46
C PRO A 353 -1.64 -21.28 20.67
N GLY A 354 -1.88 -22.11 19.65
CA GLY A 354 -2.68 -23.31 19.77
C GLY A 354 -1.96 -24.46 20.51
N PRO A 355 -2.52 -25.66 20.52
CA PRO A 355 -1.86 -26.84 21.07
C PRO A 355 -0.54 -27.13 20.32
N ARG A 356 0.36 -27.88 20.97
CA ARG A 356 1.66 -28.22 20.36
C ARG A 356 1.46 -29.06 19.09
N LEU A 357 2.04 -28.61 17.98
CA LEU A 357 2.04 -29.36 16.72
C LEU A 357 2.84 -30.67 16.83
N GLY A 358 2.29 -31.69 16.23
CA GLY A 358 3.01 -32.94 15.95
C GLY A 358 3.98 -32.77 14.76
N THR A 359 4.69 -33.84 14.43
CA THR A 359 5.64 -33.84 13.30
C THR A 359 4.96 -33.78 11.94
N GLN A 360 3.76 -34.35 11.83
CA GLN A 360 2.92 -34.30 10.62
C GLN A 360 1.97 -33.11 10.76
N VAL A 361 2.03 -32.18 9.81
CA VAL A 361 1.14 -31.00 9.77
C VAL A 361 0.15 -31.15 8.64
N VAL A 362 0.56 -30.94 7.39
CA VAL A 362 -0.24 -31.16 6.18
C VAL A 362 0.63 -31.87 5.15
N GLU A 363 0.16 -33.00 4.64
CA GLU A 363 0.77 -33.72 3.53
C GLU A 363 -0.21 -33.78 2.37
N VAL A 364 0.24 -33.36 1.21
CA VAL A 364 -0.51 -33.34 -0.04
C VAL A 364 0.19 -34.25 -1.04
N GLU A 365 -0.51 -35.24 -1.58
CA GLU A 365 0.02 -36.22 -2.54
C GLU A 365 -0.84 -36.28 -3.79
N GLY A 366 -0.27 -35.93 -4.95
CA GLY A 366 -0.89 -36.08 -6.26
C GLY A 366 -2.20 -35.30 -6.44
N LEU A 367 -2.34 -34.18 -5.74
CA LEU A 367 -3.59 -33.42 -5.69
C LEU A 367 -3.96 -32.86 -7.07
N THR A 368 -5.18 -33.16 -7.51
CA THR A 368 -5.72 -32.65 -8.77
C THR A 368 -7.11 -32.10 -8.54
N LYS A 369 -7.38 -30.91 -9.10
CA LYS A 369 -8.68 -30.24 -9.02
C LYS A 369 -8.97 -29.39 -10.25
N GLY A 370 -10.18 -29.52 -10.75
CA GLY A 370 -10.71 -28.69 -11.83
C GLY A 370 -12.18 -28.34 -11.61
N PHE A 371 -12.65 -27.36 -12.36
CA PHE A 371 -14.07 -26.98 -12.44
C PHE A 371 -14.45 -26.82 -13.90
N ASP A 372 -15.58 -27.35 -14.27
CA ASP A 372 -16.08 -27.37 -15.64
C ASP A 372 -15.01 -27.88 -16.63
N ASP A 373 -14.54 -27.05 -17.53
CA ASP A 373 -13.51 -27.37 -18.52
C ASP A 373 -12.10 -26.89 -18.15
N ARG A 374 -11.89 -26.44 -16.90
CA ARG A 374 -10.61 -25.84 -16.45
C ARG A 374 -9.97 -26.67 -15.37
N THR A 375 -8.73 -27.11 -15.58
CA THR A 375 -7.90 -27.69 -14.53
C THR A 375 -7.13 -26.57 -13.82
N LEU A 376 -7.30 -26.48 -12.50
CA LEU A 376 -6.64 -25.46 -11.66
C LEU A 376 -5.35 -26.01 -11.02
N ILE A 377 -5.39 -27.27 -10.57
CA ILE A 377 -4.29 -27.93 -9.90
C ILE A 377 -4.14 -29.31 -10.54
N GLU A 378 -2.93 -29.67 -10.94
CA GLU A 378 -2.61 -30.97 -11.54
C GLU A 378 -1.42 -31.60 -10.83
N ASN A 379 -1.64 -32.78 -10.24
CA ASN A 379 -0.59 -33.62 -9.60
C ASN A 379 0.31 -32.89 -8.60
N LEU A 380 -0.28 -32.00 -7.78
CA LEU A 380 0.46 -31.24 -6.78
C LEU A 380 0.80 -32.11 -5.56
N SER A 381 2.07 -32.12 -5.18
CA SER A 381 2.54 -32.79 -3.96
C SER A 381 3.48 -31.89 -3.18
N PHE A 382 3.21 -31.72 -1.88
CA PHE A 382 4.07 -31.00 -0.95
C PHE A 382 3.81 -31.44 0.48
N SER A 383 4.75 -31.13 1.38
CA SER A 383 4.58 -31.34 2.81
C SER A 383 4.89 -30.05 3.57
N LEU A 384 3.96 -29.63 4.42
CA LEU A 384 4.14 -28.45 5.28
C LEU A 384 5.01 -28.81 6.48
N PRO A 385 6.22 -28.25 6.60
CA PRO A 385 7.10 -28.53 7.73
C PRO A 385 6.60 -27.84 9.00
N GLN A 386 6.93 -28.44 10.15
CA GLN A 386 6.63 -27.86 11.46
C GLN A 386 7.29 -26.47 11.61
N GLY A 387 6.52 -25.46 12.02
CA GLY A 387 6.99 -24.08 12.12
C GLY A 387 7.19 -23.38 10.77
N GLY A 388 6.79 -24.03 9.65
CA GLY A 388 6.89 -23.45 8.31
C GLY A 388 5.83 -22.39 8.06
N ILE A 389 6.25 -21.32 7.39
CA ILE A 389 5.36 -20.29 6.84
C ILE A 389 5.43 -20.40 5.32
N VAL A 390 4.32 -20.76 4.69
CA VAL A 390 4.21 -20.98 3.25
C VAL A 390 3.50 -19.81 2.58
N GLY A 391 4.19 -19.12 1.68
CA GLY A 391 3.59 -18.13 0.78
C GLY A 391 3.01 -18.81 -0.46
N VAL A 392 1.72 -18.65 -0.71
CA VAL A 392 1.04 -19.17 -1.91
C VAL A 392 0.86 -18.04 -2.91
N ILE A 393 1.52 -18.14 -4.06
CA ILE A 393 1.56 -17.09 -5.06
C ILE A 393 1.03 -17.57 -6.41
N GLY A 394 0.43 -16.65 -7.15
CA GLY A 394 -0.13 -16.87 -8.49
C GLY A 394 -1.22 -15.88 -8.82
N PRO A 395 -1.60 -15.77 -10.09
CA PRO A 395 -2.68 -14.91 -10.54
C PRO A 395 -4.03 -15.14 -9.84
N ASN A 396 -4.94 -14.20 -9.98
CA ASN A 396 -6.30 -14.39 -9.49
C ASN A 396 -7.02 -15.46 -10.31
N GLY A 397 -7.78 -16.33 -9.63
CA GLY A 397 -8.56 -17.40 -10.26
C GLY A 397 -7.80 -18.69 -10.55
N VAL A 398 -6.50 -18.81 -10.23
CA VAL A 398 -5.71 -20.04 -10.48
C VAL A 398 -5.93 -21.16 -9.47
N GLY A 399 -6.74 -20.93 -8.42
CA GLY A 399 -7.09 -21.97 -7.45
C GLY A 399 -6.47 -21.81 -6.06
N LYS A 400 -5.92 -20.64 -5.69
CA LYS A 400 -5.36 -20.36 -4.34
C LYS A 400 -6.40 -20.65 -3.24
N THR A 401 -7.54 -19.97 -3.30
CA THR A 401 -8.66 -20.18 -2.34
C THR A 401 -9.24 -21.60 -2.42
N THR A 402 -9.24 -22.23 -3.61
CA THR A 402 -9.69 -23.62 -3.77
C THR A 402 -8.78 -24.58 -3.01
N LEU A 403 -7.46 -24.35 -3.05
CA LEU A 403 -6.49 -25.14 -2.25
C LEU A 403 -6.80 -25.03 -0.76
N PHE A 404 -7.08 -23.81 -0.25
CA PHE A 404 -7.47 -23.62 1.15
C PHE A 404 -8.76 -24.36 1.50
N LYS A 405 -9.79 -24.27 0.65
CA LYS A 405 -11.05 -25.00 0.84
C LYS A 405 -10.87 -26.52 0.84
N MET A 406 -9.94 -27.04 0.05
CA MET A 406 -9.61 -28.47 0.09
C MET A 406 -8.87 -28.87 1.38
N ILE A 407 -7.97 -28.01 1.89
CA ILE A 407 -7.27 -28.26 3.16
C ILE A 407 -8.28 -28.28 4.33
N ILE A 408 -9.24 -27.35 4.36
CA ILE A 408 -10.27 -27.33 5.44
C ILE A 408 -11.38 -28.36 5.24
N GLY A 409 -11.41 -29.07 4.09
CA GLY A 409 -12.41 -30.10 3.77
C GLY A 409 -13.75 -29.58 3.26
N GLU A 410 -13.87 -28.29 2.94
CA GLU A 410 -15.07 -27.71 2.30
C GLU A 410 -15.19 -28.10 0.82
N GLU A 411 -14.07 -28.37 0.16
CA GLU A 411 -14.01 -28.80 -1.23
C GLU A 411 -13.28 -30.15 -1.32
N LYS A 412 -13.70 -31.03 -2.19
CA LYS A 412 -13.06 -32.33 -2.40
C LYS A 412 -12.13 -32.30 -3.61
N PRO A 413 -10.93 -32.87 -3.52
CA PRO A 413 -10.08 -33.08 -4.69
C PRO A 413 -10.71 -34.06 -5.67
N ASP A 414 -10.39 -33.90 -6.95
CA ASP A 414 -10.83 -34.83 -8.00
C ASP A 414 -9.90 -36.07 -8.03
N ALA A 415 -8.61 -35.89 -7.66
CA ALA A 415 -7.66 -36.97 -7.43
C ALA A 415 -6.60 -36.56 -6.38
N GLY A 416 -5.88 -37.52 -5.85
CA GLY A 416 -4.88 -37.31 -4.80
C GLY A 416 -5.49 -37.31 -3.41
N THR A 417 -4.62 -37.04 -2.40
CA THR A 417 -5.00 -37.04 -0.99
C THR A 417 -4.41 -35.87 -0.23
N ILE A 418 -5.15 -35.38 0.75
CA ILE A 418 -4.69 -34.40 1.74
C ILE A 418 -4.78 -35.10 3.10
N ARG A 419 -3.66 -35.16 3.82
CA ARG A 419 -3.60 -35.69 5.19
C ARG A 419 -3.25 -34.57 6.14
N ILE A 420 -4.07 -34.39 7.17
CA ILE A 420 -3.89 -33.41 8.22
C ILE A 420 -3.52 -34.15 9.51
N GLY A 421 -2.48 -33.68 10.20
CA GLY A 421 -2.04 -34.28 11.46
C GLY A 421 -3.11 -34.20 12.54
N GLU A 422 -3.21 -35.23 13.39
CA GLU A 422 -4.23 -35.33 14.45
C GLU A 422 -4.18 -34.17 15.48
N THR A 423 -3.03 -33.52 15.61
CA THR A 423 -2.82 -32.40 16.56
C THR A 423 -3.06 -31.03 15.92
N VAL A 424 -3.46 -30.99 14.65
CA VAL A 424 -3.64 -29.73 13.91
C VAL A 424 -4.99 -29.13 14.21
N GLU A 425 -4.97 -27.91 14.69
CA GLU A 425 -6.15 -27.04 14.84
C GLU A 425 -6.03 -25.90 13.83
N ILE A 426 -6.93 -25.89 12.84
CA ILE A 426 -6.92 -24.91 11.74
C ILE A 426 -7.69 -23.66 12.15
N ALA A 427 -7.05 -22.50 12.00
CA ALA A 427 -7.72 -21.20 12.01
C ALA A 427 -7.70 -20.64 10.58
N TYR A 428 -8.88 -20.45 9.98
CA TYR A 428 -9.05 -19.98 8.59
C TYR A 428 -9.74 -18.63 8.52
N VAL A 429 -9.10 -17.68 7.84
CA VAL A 429 -9.68 -16.37 7.50
C VAL A 429 -10.31 -16.47 6.12
N ASP A 430 -11.63 -16.53 6.06
CA ASP A 430 -12.41 -16.50 4.82
C ASP A 430 -12.82 -15.05 4.48
N GLN A 431 -12.55 -14.62 3.26
CA GLN A 431 -12.96 -13.30 2.74
C GLN A 431 -14.50 -13.15 2.64
N SER A 432 -15.24 -14.25 2.51
CA SER A 432 -16.67 -14.21 2.12
C SER A 432 -17.67 -14.27 3.28
N ARG A 433 -17.28 -14.61 4.50
CA ARG A 433 -18.21 -14.90 5.60
C ARG A 433 -18.00 -14.01 6.82
N SER A 434 -18.46 -12.79 6.74
CA SER A 434 -18.61 -11.97 7.93
C SER A 434 -19.80 -12.46 8.79
N ARG A 435 -19.53 -13.26 9.81
CA ARG A 435 -20.50 -13.58 10.88
C ARG A 435 -20.65 -12.44 11.87
N ILE A 436 -20.36 -11.22 11.47
CA ILE A 436 -20.42 -10.07 12.35
C ILE A 436 -21.87 -9.62 12.44
N ALA A 437 -22.44 -9.64 13.64
CA ALA A 437 -23.76 -9.12 13.89
C ALA A 437 -23.77 -7.59 13.67
N PRO A 438 -24.63 -7.07 12.76
CA PRO A 438 -24.58 -5.68 12.32
C PRO A 438 -24.92 -4.67 13.43
N ASP A 439 -25.58 -5.10 14.47
CA ASP A 439 -26.01 -4.35 15.65
C ASP A 439 -24.92 -4.18 16.71
N LYS A 440 -23.91 -5.06 16.73
CA LYS A 440 -22.77 -4.95 17.63
C LYS A 440 -21.80 -3.86 17.17
N ASN A 441 -21.14 -3.19 18.10
CA ASN A 441 -20.00 -2.36 17.77
C ASN A 441 -18.72 -3.20 17.54
N VAL A 442 -17.66 -2.61 16.97
CA VAL A 442 -16.41 -3.32 16.64
C VAL A 442 -15.81 -4.01 17.87
N TRP A 443 -15.76 -3.30 19.01
CA TRP A 443 -15.21 -3.87 20.23
C TRP A 443 -16.05 -5.05 20.73
N GLU A 444 -17.36 -4.92 20.78
CA GLU A 444 -18.27 -6.01 21.17
C GLU A 444 -18.19 -7.20 20.21
N ALA A 445 -18.07 -6.93 18.91
CA ALA A 445 -17.97 -7.98 17.90
C ALA A 445 -16.70 -8.82 18.08
N ILE A 446 -15.57 -8.20 18.42
CA ILE A 446 -14.28 -8.90 18.59
C ILE A 446 -14.15 -9.49 19.99
N SER A 447 -14.55 -8.75 21.04
CA SER A 447 -14.34 -9.15 22.44
C SER A 447 -15.48 -9.96 23.05
N ASP A 448 -16.63 -10.04 22.38
CA ASP A 448 -17.91 -10.54 22.92
C ASP A 448 -18.35 -9.78 24.19
N GLY A 449 -17.88 -8.54 24.37
CA GLY A 449 -18.16 -7.70 25.53
C GLY A 449 -17.22 -7.94 26.71
N GLU A 450 -16.27 -8.86 26.59
CA GLU A 450 -15.31 -9.18 27.65
C GLU A 450 -14.19 -8.13 27.74
N SER A 451 -13.77 -7.80 28.95
CA SER A 451 -12.70 -6.84 29.21
C SER A 451 -11.31 -7.37 28.83
N TYR A 452 -11.14 -8.69 28.82
CA TYR A 452 -9.90 -9.36 28.48
C TYR A 452 -10.15 -10.45 27.44
N ILE A 453 -9.19 -10.66 26.56
CA ILE A 453 -9.13 -11.76 25.59
C ILE A 453 -8.06 -12.72 26.07
N THR A 454 -8.44 -13.99 26.24
CA THR A 454 -7.48 -15.04 26.63
C THR A 454 -6.71 -15.49 25.38
N ALA A 455 -5.41 -15.25 25.38
CA ALA A 455 -4.48 -15.68 24.34
C ALA A 455 -3.55 -16.76 24.93
N GLY A 456 -3.95 -18.02 24.85
CA GLY A 456 -3.22 -19.13 25.48
C GLY A 456 -3.17 -19.00 27.00
N LYS A 457 -2.01 -18.65 27.58
CA LYS A 457 -1.81 -18.39 29.00
C LYS A 457 -1.81 -16.90 29.38
N THR A 458 -1.91 -16.03 28.39
CA THR A 458 -1.83 -14.57 28.58
C THR A 458 -3.22 -13.96 28.41
N GLU A 459 -3.58 -13.05 29.32
CA GLU A 459 -4.77 -12.23 29.22
C GLU A 459 -4.39 -10.87 28.63
N ILE A 460 -5.01 -10.51 27.50
CA ILE A 460 -4.80 -9.24 26.79
C ILE A 460 -6.02 -8.36 27.02
N PRO A 461 -5.85 -7.07 27.42
CA PRO A 461 -6.97 -6.14 27.47
C PRO A 461 -7.66 -6.06 26.10
N SER A 462 -8.97 -6.33 26.04
CA SER A 462 -9.69 -6.45 24.77
C SER A 462 -9.64 -5.18 23.92
N ARG A 463 -9.64 -4.00 24.56
CA ARG A 463 -9.50 -2.72 23.85
C ARG A 463 -8.12 -2.52 23.21
N ALA A 464 -7.08 -3.03 23.87
CA ALA A 464 -5.71 -3.05 23.34
C ALA A 464 -5.62 -3.97 22.12
N TYR A 465 -6.17 -5.19 22.25
CA TYR A 465 -6.24 -6.13 21.13
C TYR A 465 -6.97 -5.55 19.91
N VAL A 466 -8.13 -4.93 20.11
CA VAL A 466 -8.90 -4.28 19.01
C VAL A 466 -8.13 -3.12 18.39
N ALA A 467 -7.40 -2.35 19.21
CA ALA A 467 -6.59 -1.23 18.71
C ALA A 467 -5.40 -1.68 17.84
N ALA A 468 -4.83 -2.87 18.10
CA ALA A 468 -3.75 -3.47 17.29
C ALA A 468 -4.17 -3.72 15.83
N PHE A 469 -5.47 -3.90 15.55
CA PHE A 469 -6.03 -4.04 14.20
C PHE A 469 -6.47 -2.70 13.58
N GLY A 470 -5.99 -1.57 14.12
CA GLY A 470 -6.24 -0.23 13.57
C GLY A 470 -7.54 0.42 14.02
N PHE A 471 -8.31 -0.17 14.97
CA PHE A 471 -9.51 0.43 15.53
C PHE A 471 -9.20 1.16 16.82
N LYS A 472 -8.85 2.46 16.74
CA LYS A 472 -8.43 3.27 17.88
C LYS A 472 -9.54 4.20 18.36
N GLY A 473 -9.64 4.39 19.67
CA GLY A 473 -10.54 5.36 20.30
C GLY A 473 -12.01 5.16 19.90
N GLY A 474 -12.62 6.13 19.24
CA GLY A 474 -14.01 6.12 18.82
C GLY A 474 -14.37 5.06 17.78
N ASP A 475 -13.38 4.59 16.98
CA ASP A 475 -13.63 3.58 15.95
C ASP A 475 -14.06 2.24 16.53
N GLN A 476 -13.70 1.95 17.80
CA GLN A 476 -14.13 0.75 18.51
C GLN A 476 -15.65 0.72 18.80
N GLN A 477 -16.27 1.90 18.84
CA GLN A 477 -17.72 2.05 19.08
C GLN A 477 -18.54 2.08 17.78
N LYS A 478 -17.87 2.03 16.63
CA LYS A 478 -18.53 2.06 15.32
C LYS A 478 -19.36 0.81 15.12
N PRO A 479 -20.66 0.92 14.72
CA PRO A 479 -21.50 -0.25 14.45
C PRO A 479 -20.91 -1.10 13.33
N ALA A 480 -20.94 -2.42 13.48
CA ALA A 480 -20.39 -3.34 12.48
C ALA A 480 -21.13 -3.27 11.13
N GLY A 481 -22.40 -2.88 11.14
CA GLY A 481 -23.21 -2.73 9.93
C GLY A 481 -22.76 -1.62 8.99
N VAL A 482 -22.04 -0.59 9.50
CA VAL A 482 -21.56 0.56 8.70
C VAL A 482 -20.08 0.48 8.35
N LEU A 483 -19.43 -0.64 8.63
CA LEU A 483 -18.02 -0.85 8.31
C LEU A 483 -17.81 -0.95 6.79
N SER A 484 -16.74 -0.29 6.32
CA SER A 484 -16.23 -0.53 4.96
C SER A 484 -15.77 -1.97 4.76
N GLY A 485 -15.58 -2.39 3.51
CA GLY A 485 -15.06 -3.72 3.20
C GLY A 485 -13.74 -4.02 3.90
N GLY A 486 -12.78 -3.10 3.84
CA GLY A 486 -11.47 -3.24 4.50
C GLY A 486 -11.56 -3.25 6.03
N GLU A 487 -12.41 -2.40 6.63
CA GLU A 487 -12.65 -2.46 8.09
C GLU A 487 -13.25 -3.82 8.51
N ARG A 488 -14.16 -4.35 7.71
CA ARG A 488 -14.77 -5.66 7.96
C ARG A 488 -13.75 -6.78 7.87
N ASN A 489 -12.85 -6.74 6.89
CA ASN A 489 -11.77 -7.72 6.75
C ASN A 489 -10.81 -7.68 7.94
N ARG A 490 -10.47 -6.48 8.45
CA ARG A 490 -9.68 -6.35 9.69
C ARG A 490 -10.36 -6.93 10.92
N VAL A 491 -11.68 -6.76 11.05
CA VAL A 491 -12.46 -7.40 12.14
C VAL A 491 -12.45 -8.92 11.99
N ASN A 492 -12.63 -9.45 10.78
CA ASN A 492 -12.58 -10.89 10.52
C ASN A 492 -11.20 -11.47 10.83
N LEU A 493 -10.11 -10.78 10.44
CA LEU A 493 -8.75 -11.17 10.79
C LEU A 493 -8.56 -11.22 12.32
N ALA A 494 -9.01 -10.18 13.03
CA ALA A 494 -8.93 -10.13 14.50
C ALA A 494 -9.71 -11.28 15.15
N LEU A 495 -10.91 -11.59 14.66
CA LEU A 495 -11.75 -12.69 15.16
C LEU A 495 -11.07 -14.05 14.94
N THR A 496 -10.48 -14.26 13.77
CA THR A 496 -9.82 -15.54 13.45
C THR A 496 -8.56 -15.72 14.27
N LEU A 497 -7.72 -14.69 14.38
CA LEU A 497 -6.51 -14.78 15.19
C LEU A 497 -6.84 -14.94 16.70
N LYS A 498 -7.96 -14.34 17.17
CA LYS A 498 -8.46 -14.54 18.55
C LYS A 498 -8.81 -16.00 18.85
N GLN A 499 -9.40 -16.70 17.87
CA GLN A 499 -9.82 -18.11 18.07
C GLN A 499 -8.63 -19.02 18.40
N GLY A 500 -7.43 -18.59 17.98
CA GLY A 500 -6.23 -19.40 18.10
C GLY A 500 -6.23 -20.56 17.09
N GLY A 501 -5.26 -21.43 17.25
CA GLY A 501 -4.99 -22.56 16.37
C GLY A 501 -3.48 -22.75 16.27
N ASN A 502 -3.05 -23.82 15.62
CA ASN A 502 -1.63 -24.08 15.39
C ASN A 502 -1.29 -24.18 13.90
N LEU A 503 -2.31 -24.12 13.03
CA LEU A 503 -2.19 -23.91 11.58
C LEU A 503 -3.09 -22.74 11.14
N LEU A 504 -2.47 -21.65 10.72
CA LEU A 504 -3.17 -20.48 10.20
C LEU A 504 -3.29 -20.59 8.68
N LEU A 505 -4.50 -20.42 8.15
CA LEU A 505 -4.75 -20.26 6.71
C LEU A 505 -5.27 -18.84 6.49
N LEU A 506 -4.45 -17.98 5.87
CA LEU A 506 -4.75 -16.57 5.66
C LEU A 506 -4.88 -16.27 4.17
N ASP A 507 -6.09 -15.91 3.72
CA ASP A 507 -6.36 -15.58 2.32
C ASP A 507 -6.31 -14.06 2.12
N GLU A 508 -5.24 -13.56 1.49
CA GLU A 508 -4.95 -12.15 1.18
C GLU A 508 -5.05 -11.20 2.40
N PRO A 509 -4.43 -11.51 3.56
CA PRO A 509 -4.55 -10.68 4.75
C PRO A 509 -3.95 -9.27 4.62
N PRO A 510 -2.92 -8.99 3.78
CA PRO A 510 -2.34 -7.66 3.64
C PRO A 510 -3.23 -6.62 2.98
N ASN A 511 -4.19 -7.02 2.13
CA ASN A 511 -4.90 -6.12 1.20
C ASN A 511 -5.60 -4.92 1.84
N ASP A 512 -5.98 -5.01 3.12
CA ASP A 512 -6.75 -3.96 3.81
C ASP A 512 -6.04 -3.39 5.04
N LEU A 513 -4.77 -3.79 5.25
CA LEU A 513 -3.97 -3.34 6.38
C LEU A 513 -3.09 -2.15 5.98
N ASP A 514 -3.02 -1.14 6.84
CA ASP A 514 -1.99 -0.12 6.68
C ASP A 514 -0.60 -0.68 7.04
N VAL A 515 0.44 0.00 6.58
CA VAL A 515 1.83 -0.45 6.71
C VAL A 515 2.21 -0.75 8.17
N GLU A 516 1.67 0.00 9.13
CA GLU A 516 1.96 -0.18 10.54
C GLU A 516 1.31 -1.44 11.09
N THR A 517 0.01 -1.64 10.81
CA THR A 517 -0.73 -2.86 11.18
C THR A 517 -0.15 -4.09 10.49
N LEU A 518 0.27 -3.95 9.23
CA LEU A 518 0.90 -5.02 8.47
C LEU A 518 2.24 -5.43 9.08
N SER A 519 3.08 -4.47 9.46
CA SER A 519 4.35 -4.75 10.16
C SER A 519 4.13 -5.44 11.51
N SER A 520 3.06 -5.08 12.23
CA SER A 520 2.67 -5.76 13.48
C SER A 520 2.24 -7.20 13.22
N LEU A 521 1.49 -7.46 12.13
CA LEU A 521 1.10 -8.82 11.73
C LEU A 521 2.32 -9.68 11.34
N GLU A 522 3.27 -9.11 10.60
CA GLU A 522 4.52 -9.79 10.24
C GLU A 522 5.28 -10.25 11.48
N ASN A 523 5.48 -9.36 12.45
CA ASN A 523 6.16 -9.70 13.70
C ASN A 523 5.41 -10.80 14.46
N ALA A 524 4.07 -10.69 14.54
CA ALA A 524 3.25 -11.70 15.20
C ALA A 524 3.34 -13.08 14.53
N LEU A 525 3.42 -13.13 13.19
CA LEU A 525 3.59 -14.37 12.43
C LEU A 525 5.00 -14.97 12.61
N LEU A 526 6.04 -14.14 12.65
CA LEU A 526 7.42 -14.59 12.92
C LEU A 526 7.59 -15.17 14.33
N GLU A 527 6.85 -14.65 15.31
CA GLU A 527 6.85 -15.15 16.70
C GLU A 527 5.88 -16.32 16.92
N PHE A 528 5.01 -16.60 15.95
CA PHE A 528 4.00 -17.64 16.08
C PHE A 528 4.62 -19.04 16.08
N PRO A 529 4.40 -19.86 17.12
CA PRO A 529 5.03 -21.17 17.25
C PRO A 529 4.38 -22.25 16.38
N GLY A 530 3.31 -21.93 15.65
CA GLY A 530 2.60 -22.84 14.73
C GLY A 530 3.09 -22.74 13.30
N CYS A 531 2.27 -23.19 12.36
CA CYS A 531 2.47 -23.06 10.93
C CYS A 531 1.49 -22.07 10.32
N ALA A 532 1.86 -21.46 9.20
CA ALA A 532 0.96 -20.60 8.45
C ALA A 532 1.05 -20.90 6.94
N VAL A 533 -0.10 -20.87 6.26
CA VAL A 533 -0.19 -20.88 4.79
C VAL A 533 -0.93 -19.61 4.40
N ILE A 534 -0.29 -18.77 3.62
CA ILE A 534 -0.72 -17.40 3.39
C ILE A 534 -0.74 -17.11 1.90
N THR A 535 -1.89 -16.74 1.34
CA THR A 535 -1.93 -16.15 0.01
C THR A 535 -1.63 -14.67 0.12
N SER A 536 -0.79 -14.15 -0.73
CA SER A 536 -0.55 -12.71 -0.79
C SER A 536 0.02 -12.29 -2.14
N HIS A 537 -0.30 -11.08 -2.55
CA HIS A 537 0.34 -10.38 -3.65
C HIS A 537 1.41 -9.38 -3.16
N ASP A 538 1.48 -9.14 -1.85
CA ASP A 538 2.53 -8.31 -1.23
C ASP A 538 3.85 -9.11 -1.16
N ARG A 539 4.74 -8.79 -2.10
CA ARG A 539 6.06 -9.44 -2.23
C ARG A 539 6.96 -9.18 -1.02
N TRP A 540 6.92 -7.96 -0.48
CA TRP A 540 7.70 -7.58 0.71
C TRP A 540 7.27 -8.38 1.94
N PHE A 541 5.96 -8.52 2.13
CA PHE A 541 5.40 -9.34 3.19
C PHE A 541 5.87 -10.79 3.09
N LEU A 542 5.73 -11.40 1.90
CA LEU A 542 6.16 -12.79 1.68
C LEU A 542 7.68 -12.96 1.81
N ASP A 543 8.46 -11.99 1.33
CA ASP A 543 9.92 -12.05 1.43
C ASP A 543 10.40 -12.04 2.89
N ARG A 544 9.71 -11.29 3.75
CA ARG A 544 10.05 -11.16 5.16
C ARG A 544 9.67 -12.36 6.00
N ILE A 545 8.52 -13.00 5.71
CA ILE A 545 7.96 -14.03 6.60
C ILE A 545 8.03 -15.45 6.04
N ALA A 546 7.99 -15.63 4.72
CA ALA A 546 7.88 -16.96 4.12
C ALA A 546 9.20 -17.76 4.24
N THR A 547 9.07 -18.99 4.68
CA THR A 547 10.12 -19.99 4.68
C THR A 547 10.07 -20.89 3.45
N HIS A 548 8.88 -20.96 2.84
CA HIS A 548 8.59 -21.75 1.64
C HIS A 548 7.63 -20.98 0.74
N ILE A 549 7.75 -21.20 -0.57
CA ILE A 549 6.84 -20.64 -1.57
C ILE A 549 6.18 -21.79 -2.34
N LEU A 550 4.86 -21.69 -2.49
CA LEU A 550 4.06 -22.52 -3.39
C LEU A 550 3.58 -21.64 -4.54
N ALA A 551 4.22 -21.75 -5.68
CA ALA A 551 4.01 -20.87 -6.82
C ALA A 551 3.25 -21.55 -7.95
N TRP A 552 2.25 -20.87 -8.51
CA TRP A 552 1.66 -21.26 -9.79
C TRP A 552 2.56 -20.79 -10.94
N GLU A 553 2.99 -21.71 -11.81
CA GLU A 553 3.94 -21.43 -12.90
C GLU A 553 3.32 -21.59 -14.31
N GLY A 554 2.00 -21.62 -14.39
CA GLY A 554 1.28 -21.69 -15.67
C GLY A 554 0.51 -23.01 -15.87
N GLY A 555 -0.54 -22.96 -16.70
CA GLY A 555 -1.43 -24.09 -16.95
C GLY A 555 -2.15 -24.54 -15.68
N ALA A 556 -1.76 -25.66 -15.11
CA ALA A 556 -2.23 -26.15 -13.81
C ALA A 556 -1.05 -26.61 -12.93
N SER A 557 0.17 -26.15 -13.29
CA SER A 557 1.41 -26.55 -12.64
C SER A 557 1.72 -25.65 -11.46
N TRP A 558 2.03 -26.27 -10.32
CA TRP A 558 2.42 -25.62 -9.10
C TRP A 558 3.83 -26.09 -8.71
N PHE A 559 4.66 -25.14 -8.28
CA PHE A 559 6.04 -25.38 -7.90
C PHE A 559 6.25 -25.11 -6.41
N TRP A 560 6.79 -26.12 -5.70
CA TRP A 560 7.17 -26.01 -4.31
C TRP A 560 8.64 -25.60 -4.20
N PHE A 561 8.91 -24.54 -3.47
CA PHE A 561 10.24 -23.98 -3.28
C PHE A 561 10.53 -23.72 -1.80
N GLU A 562 11.71 -24.14 -1.34
CA GLU A 562 12.22 -23.84 0.00
C GLU A 562 13.03 -22.55 -0.06
N GLY A 563 12.53 -21.49 0.57
CA GLY A 563 13.12 -20.14 0.59
C GLY A 563 12.06 -19.06 0.62
N ASN A 564 12.51 -17.81 0.67
CA ASN A 564 11.67 -16.62 0.63
C ASN A 564 11.32 -16.23 -0.81
N PHE A 565 10.57 -15.13 -0.98
CA PHE A 565 10.09 -14.70 -2.28
C PHE A 565 11.23 -14.28 -3.23
N ASP A 566 12.22 -13.51 -2.76
CA ASP A 566 13.37 -13.07 -3.56
C ASP A 566 14.21 -14.27 -4.08
N ALA A 567 14.45 -15.26 -3.22
CA ALA A 567 15.14 -16.47 -3.60
C ALA A 567 14.35 -17.29 -4.65
N TYR A 568 13.01 -17.35 -4.52
CA TYR A 568 12.15 -17.99 -5.51
C TYR A 568 12.20 -17.27 -6.86
N GLU A 569 12.11 -15.94 -6.90
CA GLU A 569 12.18 -15.18 -8.16
C GLU A 569 13.49 -15.41 -8.90
N LYS A 570 14.61 -15.38 -8.19
CA LYS A 570 15.93 -15.70 -8.76
C LYS A 570 15.97 -17.11 -9.34
N ASN A 571 15.46 -18.09 -8.59
CA ASN A 571 15.36 -19.48 -9.05
C ASN A 571 14.43 -19.61 -10.26
N LYS A 572 13.30 -18.92 -10.30
CA LYS A 572 12.37 -18.90 -11.44
C LYS A 572 13.06 -18.38 -12.71
N ILE A 573 13.79 -17.27 -12.61
CA ILE A 573 14.55 -16.69 -13.73
C ILE A 573 15.64 -17.64 -14.23
N GLU A 574 16.38 -18.31 -13.33
CA GLU A 574 17.41 -19.28 -13.69
C GLU A 574 16.83 -20.51 -14.40
N ARG A 575 15.66 -21.02 -13.96
CA ARG A 575 15.03 -22.22 -14.55
C ARG A 575 14.27 -21.96 -15.85
N LEU A 576 13.54 -20.86 -15.91
CA LEU A 576 12.57 -20.59 -16.98
C LEU A 576 13.01 -19.47 -17.92
N GLY A 577 14.10 -18.75 -17.60
CA GLY A 577 14.62 -17.62 -18.37
C GLY A 577 13.95 -16.29 -18.02
N ALA A 578 14.55 -15.18 -18.46
CA ALA A 578 14.08 -13.82 -18.15
C ALA A 578 12.70 -13.49 -18.73
N GLU A 579 12.26 -14.20 -19.78
CA GLU A 579 10.92 -14.00 -20.36
C GLU A 579 9.80 -14.52 -19.46
N ALA A 580 10.08 -15.50 -18.61
CA ALA A 580 9.11 -16.02 -17.65
C ALA A 580 8.74 -15.02 -16.53
N ALA A 581 9.49 -13.93 -16.40
CA ALA A 581 9.19 -12.83 -15.49
C ALA A 581 8.24 -11.77 -16.12
N ARG A 582 7.86 -11.91 -17.41
CA ARG A 582 6.93 -10.97 -18.06
C ARG A 582 5.48 -11.42 -17.84
N PRO A 583 4.56 -10.47 -17.60
CA PRO A 583 3.15 -10.81 -17.45
C PRO A 583 2.60 -11.39 -18.75
N HIS A 584 2.01 -12.57 -18.66
CA HIS A 584 1.33 -13.23 -19.76
C HIS A 584 -0.13 -13.49 -19.39
N ARG A 585 -1.02 -13.48 -20.38
CA ARG A 585 -2.42 -13.83 -20.19
C ARG A 585 -2.53 -15.27 -19.68
N VAL A 586 -3.29 -15.47 -18.58
CA VAL A 586 -3.48 -16.80 -17.98
C VAL A 586 -4.16 -17.72 -18.99
N THR A 587 -3.45 -18.75 -19.43
CA THR A 587 -4.03 -19.82 -20.26
C THR A 587 -4.34 -21.02 -19.37
N TYR A 588 -5.61 -21.42 -19.33
CA TYR A 588 -6.02 -22.62 -18.59
C TYR A 588 -5.92 -23.86 -19.47
N ARG A 589 -5.40 -24.94 -18.88
CA ARG A 589 -5.40 -26.25 -19.54
C ARG A 589 -6.83 -26.81 -19.57
N LYS A 590 -7.32 -27.26 -20.73
CA LYS A 590 -8.61 -27.90 -20.84
C LYS A 590 -8.60 -29.26 -20.13
N LEU A 591 -9.67 -29.55 -19.38
CA LEU A 591 -9.87 -30.84 -18.73
C LEU A 591 -10.05 -31.90 -19.81
N THR A 592 -9.11 -32.82 -19.98
CA THR A 592 -9.30 -34.03 -20.78
C THR A 592 -9.99 -35.04 -19.88
N ARG A 593 -11.30 -35.25 -20.07
CA ARG A 593 -12.00 -36.38 -19.48
C ARG A 593 -11.39 -37.65 -20.10
N GLY A 594 -10.62 -38.42 -19.31
CA GLY A 594 -10.21 -39.77 -19.66
C GLY A 594 -11.37 -40.72 -19.61
#